data_6f67a80942d3ac75defa284ddb3c78a1
#
_entry.id   6f67a80942d3ac75defa284ddb3c78a1
#
_cell.length_a   1.000
_cell.length_b   1.000
_cell.length_c   1.000
_cell.angle_alpha   90.00
_cell.angle_beta   90.00
_cell.angle_gamma   90.00
#
_symmetry.space_group_name_H-M   'P 1'
#
loop_
_entity.id
_entity.type
_entity.pdbx_description
1 polymer ?
#
loop_
_entity_poly.entity_id
_entity_poly.type
_entity_poly.pdbx_seq_one_letter_code
_entity_poly.pdbx_strand_id
1 'polypeptide(L)'
;MISTSSHNDWQSDKYRTYSISGNRGKDANYQGKCYPELAPKLSFWKVWHNNIGKISEEENNRYYVQEYWNQVLSKLDPEKVFSDLDNSVLLCYEPNTEFCHRHIVAAWFEILLGVKVPELKAKDYQIEETDRPEYIKEYLEDAMRLNRNMRGFKSLRALYLFEKGEKLEAKADELEEKTGKCYDGYRQTACFLRCDADMAEDEYRELQNQKKLIKNMSNNLIHQIK
;
A
#
# COMPACT_ATOMS: atom_id res chain seq x y z
N MET A 1 9.37 -0.46 11.90
CA MET A 1 9.29 -0.97 10.51
C MET A 1 8.17 -2.01 10.43
N ILE A 2 7.29 -1.93 9.42
CA ILE A 2 6.28 -2.95 9.13
C ILE A 2 6.82 -3.91 8.09
N SER A 3 6.45 -5.18 8.19
CA SER A 3 6.69 -6.22 7.19
C SER A 3 5.45 -7.11 7.04
N THR A 4 5.44 -7.96 6.04
CA THR A 4 4.33 -8.90 5.76
C THR A 4 4.86 -10.33 5.68
N SER A 5 4.00 -11.32 5.98
CA SER A 5 4.31 -12.75 5.85
C SER A 5 3.03 -13.59 5.76
N SER A 6 3.17 -14.88 5.42
CA SER A 6 2.06 -15.82 5.59
C SER A 6 2.05 -16.40 7.02
N HIS A 7 0.88 -16.86 7.47
CA HIS A 7 0.78 -17.57 8.74
C HIS A 7 1.63 -18.84 8.79
N ASN A 8 1.83 -19.49 7.63
CA ASN A 8 2.59 -20.74 7.53
C ASN A 8 4.10 -20.50 7.47
N ASP A 9 4.54 -19.35 6.96
CA ASP A 9 5.95 -18.99 6.80
C ASP A 9 6.51 -18.21 7.98
N TRP A 10 5.67 -17.79 8.93
CA TRP A 10 6.09 -17.04 10.10
C TRP A 10 6.11 -17.91 11.37
N GLN A 11 7.29 -18.30 11.79
CA GLN A 11 7.54 -19.14 12.97
C GLN A 11 8.49 -18.45 13.97
N SER A 12 8.37 -17.12 14.12
CA SER A 12 9.24 -16.34 15.01
C SER A 12 8.40 -15.54 16.01
N ASP A 13 8.90 -15.41 17.23
CA ASP A 13 8.39 -14.55 18.29
C ASP A 13 9.14 -13.21 18.41
N LYS A 14 10.15 -12.99 17.55
CA LYS A 14 11.01 -11.80 17.57
C LYS A 14 10.25 -10.48 17.34
N TYR A 15 9.18 -10.52 16.57
CA TYR A 15 8.36 -9.34 16.26
C TYR A 15 6.91 -9.54 16.67
N ARG A 16 6.24 -8.43 16.99
CA ARG A 16 4.79 -8.45 17.16
C ARG A 16 4.13 -8.86 15.85
N THR A 17 3.08 -9.64 15.92
CA THR A 17 2.32 -10.05 14.75
C THR A 17 0.88 -9.55 14.83
N TYR A 18 0.29 -9.27 13.67
CA TYR A 18 -1.12 -8.96 13.53
C TYR A 18 -1.71 -9.73 12.37
N SER A 19 -2.74 -10.52 12.64
CA SER A 19 -3.54 -11.08 11.56
C SER A 19 -4.42 -9.99 10.95
N ILE A 20 -4.32 -9.83 9.64
CA ILE A 20 -5.20 -8.96 8.84
C ILE A 20 -6.20 -9.75 8.01
N SER A 21 -6.28 -11.07 8.21
CA SER A 21 -7.22 -11.96 7.52
C SER A 21 -8.66 -11.79 8.01
N GLY A 22 -9.63 -12.07 7.12
CA GLY A 22 -11.06 -11.91 7.40
C GLY A 22 -11.58 -12.77 8.57
N ASN A 23 -10.99 -13.95 8.78
CA ASN A 23 -11.32 -14.84 9.90
C ASN A 23 -10.37 -14.72 11.10
N ARG A 24 -9.52 -13.68 11.11
CA ARG A 24 -8.59 -13.38 12.20
C ARG A 24 -7.52 -14.46 12.46
N GLY A 25 -7.14 -15.22 11.43
CA GLY A 25 -6.13 -16.27 11.57
C GLY A 25 -6.63 -17.58 12.16
N LYS A 26 -7.94 -17.79 12.33
CA LYS A 26 -8.50 -18.99 12.99
C LYS A 26 -8.08 -20.30 12.32
N ASP A 27 -8.04 -20.35 10.99
CA ASP A 27 -7.67 -21.56 10.26
C ASP A 27 -6.19 -21.92 10.41
N ALA A 28 -5.35 -20.95 10.80
CA ALA A 28 -3.95 -21.14 11.17
C ALA A 28 -3.71 -21.32 12.68
N ASN A 29 -4.78 -21.49 13.47
CA ASN A 29 -4.73 -21.53 14.95
C ASN A 29 -4.00 -20.33 15.57
N TYR A 30 -4.04 -19.17 14.91
CA TYR A 30 -3.36 -17.96 15.37
C TYR A 30 -4.04 -17.40 16.63
N GLN A 31 -3.22 -17.14 17.67
CA GLN A 31 -3.65 -16.62 18.95
C GLN A 31 -3.19 -15.18 19.22
N GLY A 32 -2.53 -14.55 18.24
CA GLY A 32 -2.00 -13.20 18.38
C GLY A 32 -3.07 -12.11 18.15
N LYS A 33 -2.59 -10.88 18.03
CA LYS A 33 -3.44 -9.71 17.78
C LYS A 33 -3.98 -9.69 16.35
N CYS A 34 -5.14 -9.05 16.17
CA CYS A 34 -5.74 -8.83 14.86
C CYS A 34 -5.88 -7.33 14.60
N TYR A 35 -5.85 -6.93 13.32
CA TYR A 35 -6.17 -5.59 12.87
C TYR A 35 -7.29 -5.67 11.84
N PRO A 36 -8.56 -5.74 12.31
CA PRO A 36 -9.71 -6.04 11.46
C PRO A 36 -10.06 -4.94 10.46
N GLU A 37 -9.55 -3.72 10.65
CA GLU A 37 -9.72 -2.61 9.74
C GLU A 37 -9.09 -2.89 8.36
N LEU A 38 -8.01 -3.68 8.32
CA LEU A 38 -7.36 -4.15 7.10
C LEU A 38 -7.93 -5.46 6.55
N ALA A 39 -8.92 -6.06 7.23
CA ALA A 39 -9.52 -7.29 6.73
C ALA A 39 -10.37 -7.05 5.47
N PRO A 40 -10.32 -7.94 4.46
CA PRO A 40 -11.16 -7.83 3.28
C PRO A 40 -12.64 -7.95 3.65
N LYS A 41 -13.50 -7.20 2.95
CA LYS A 41 -14.95 -7.33 3.13
C LYS A 41 -15.46 -8.59 2.44
N LEU A 42 -16.33 -9.31 3.13
CA LEU A 42 -16.90 -10.57 2.63
C LEU A 42 -17.66 -10.39 1.30
N SER A 43 -18.20 -9.20 1.04
CA SER A 43 -18.93 -8.84 -0.17
C SER A 43 -18.12 -9.12 -1.44
N PHE A 44 -16.94 -8.52 -1.56
CA PHE A 44 -16.10 -8.69 -2.75
C PHE A 44 -15.22 -9.94 -2.68
N TRP A 45 -14.85 -10.38 -1.48
CA TRP A 45 -14.09 -11.62 -1.31
C TRP A 45 -14.86 -12.82 -1.88
N LYS A 46 -16.17 -12.93 -1.60
CA LYS A 46 -17.01 -13.99 -2.16
C LYS A 46 -17.08 -13.95 -3.68
N VAL A 47 -17.18 -12.77 -4.28
CA VAL A 47 -17.21 -12.63 -5.74
C VAL A 47 -15.90 -13.10 -6.34
N TRP A 48 -14.78 -12.61 -5.81
CA TRP A 48 -13.46 -13.04 -6.24
C TRP A 48 -13.26 -14.55 -6.12
N HIS A 49 -13.61 -15.12 -4.95
CA HIS A 49 -13.49 -16.56 -4.71
C HIS A 49 -14.36 -17.38 -5.67
N ASN A 50 -15.58 -16.96 -5.93
CA ASN A 50 -16.49 -17.63 -6.86
C ASN A 50 -16.05 -17.53 -8.33
N ASN A 51 -15.22 -16.56 -8.68
CA ASN A 51 -14.71 -16.36 -10.03
C ASN A 51 -13.44 -17.17 -10.33
N ILE A 52 -12.82 -17.77 -9.31
CA ILE A 52 -11.64 -18.62 -9.50
C ILE A 52 -11.95 -19.71 -10.53
N GLY A 53 -11.14 -19.79 -11.60
CA GLY A 53 -11.30 -20.73 -12.70
C GLY A 53 -12.43 -20.40 -13.70
N LYS A 54 -13.17 -19.28 -13.54
CA LYS A 54 -14.24 -18.85 -14.46
C LYS A 54 -13.85 -17.69 -15.35
N ILE A 55 -12.99 -16.81 -14.87
CA ILE A 55 -12.39 -15.71 -15.61
C ILE A 55 -10.88 -15.78 -15.48
N SER A 56 -10.14 -14.93 -16.20
CA SER A 56 -8.70 -14.88 -16.07
C SER A 56 -8.29 -14.48 -14.64
N GLU A 57 -7.17 -15.02 -14.18
CA GLU A 57 -6.63 -14.66 -12.86
C GLU A 57 -6.32 -13.17 -12.78
N GLU A 58 -5.77 -12.59 -13.84
CA GLU A 58 -5.49 -11.16 -13.94
C GLU A 58 -6.75 -10.32 -13.72
N GLU A 59 -7.83 -10.60 -14.47
CA GLU A 59 -9.09 -9.87 -14.36
C GLU A 59 -9.70 -10.00 -12.95
N ASN A 60 -9.66 -11.21 -12.38
CA ASN A 60 -10.19 -11.47 -11.05
C ASN A 60 -9.38 -10.76 -9.95
N ASN A 61 -8.06 -10.76 -10.07
CA ASN A 61 -7.18 -10.08 -9.11
C ASN A 61 -7.28 -8.55 -9.23
N ARG A 62 -7.40 -7.99 -10.45
CA ARG A 62 -7.68 -6.55 -10.65
C ARG A 62 -9.01 -6.13 -10.01
N TYR A 63 -10.08 -6.93 -10.19
CA TYR A 63 -11.35 -6.71 -9.52
C TYR A 63 -11.18 -6.68 -7.99
N TYR A 64 -10.47 -7.66 -7.41
CA TYR A 64 -10.23 -7.70 -5.97
C TYR A 64 -9.49 -6.47 -5.47
N VAL A 65 -8.41 -6.07 -6.13
CA VAL A 65 -7.61 -4.90 -5.76
C VAL A 65 -8.45 -3.62 -5.82
N GLN A 66 -9.27 -3.45 -6.87
CA GLN A 66 -10.17 -2.32 -7.01
C GLN A 66 -11.18 -2.23 -5.87
N GLU A 67 -11.82 -3.35 -5.53
CA GLU A 67 -12.81 -3.39 -4.45
C GLU A 67 -12.16 -3.23 -3.06
N TYR A 68 -10.97 -3.81 -2.86
CA TYR A 68 -10.23 -3.64 -1.62
C TYR A 68 -9.81 -2.18 -1.41
N TRP A 69 -9.36 -1.49 -2.47
CA TRP A 69 -9.15 -0.06 -2.45
C TRP A 69 -10.42 0.69 -2.09
N ASN A 70 -11.50 0.49 -2.83
CA ASN A 70 -12.75 1.24 -2.68
C ASN A 70 -13.40 1.05 -1.30
N GLN A 71 -13.41 -0.19 -0.79
CA GLN A 71 -14.19 -0.55 0.39
C GLN A 71 -13.36 -0.56 1.68
N VAL A 72 -12.03 -0.62 1.59
CA VAL A 72 -11.14 -0.72 2.76
C VAL A 72 -10.12 0.40 2.77
N LEU A 73 -9.09 0.36 1.92
CA LEU A 73 -7.92 1.22 2.05
C LEU A 73 -8.23 2.71 1.87
N SER A 74 -9.12 3.07 0.95
CA SER A 74 -9.52 4.48 0.72
C SER A 74 -10.24 5.13 1.92
N LYS A 75 -10.65 4.35 2.91
CA LYS A 75 -11.33 4.82 4.14
C LYS A 75 -10.37 4.98 5.32
N LEU A 76 -9.13 4.56 5.15
CA LEU A 76 -8.13 4.56 6.21
C LEU A 76 -7.10 5.66 5.98
N ASP A 77 -6.55 6.16 7.06
CA ASP A 77 -5.39 7.05 7.04
C ASP A 77 -4.13 6.19 7.05
N PRO A 78 -3.29 6.20 5.99
CA PRO A 78 -2.12 5.34 5.90
C PRO A 78 -1.09 5.62 6.99
N GLU A 79 -0.89 6.86 7.41
CA GLU A 79 0.07 7.21 8.46
C GLU A 79 -0.39 6.70 9.82
N LYS A 80 -1.69 6.85 10.12
CA LYS A 80 -2.24 6.32 11.36
C LYS A 80 -2.12 4.81 11.42
N VAL A 81 -2.52 4.11 10.37
CA VAL A 81 -2.43 2.63 10.32
C VAL A 81 -0.98 2.18 10.41
N PHE A 82 -0.06 2.87 9.71
CA PHE A 82 1.37 2.57 9.78
C PHE A 82 1.94 2.77 11.19
N SER A 83 1.54 3.83 11.88
CA SER A 83 1.95 4.09 13.26
C SER A 83 1.37 3.07 14.24
N ASP A 84 0.10 2.70 14.12
CA ASP A 84 -0.56 1.71 14.98
C ASP A 84 0.11 0.33 14.88
N LEU A 85 0.64 -0.01 13.70
CA LEU A 85 1.25 -1.29 13.37
C LEU A 85 2.78 -1.27 13.38
N ASP A 86 3.40 -0.17 13.81
CA ASP A 86 4.87 -0.06 13.78
C ASP A 86 5.55 -1.23 14.49
N ASN A 87 6.68 -1.65 13.93
CA ASN A 87 7.50 -2.75 14.40
C ASN A 87 6.72 -4.08 14.52
N SER A 88 5.99 -4.42 13.48
CA SER A 88 5.19 -5.66 13.43
C SER A 88 5.22 -6.36 12.07
N VAL A 89 4.76 -7.60 12.06
CA VAL A 89 4.54 -8.43 10.86
C VAL A 89 3.05 -8.63 10.67
N LEU A 90 2.56 -8.27 9.48
CA LEU A 90 1.17 -8.47 9.08
C LEU A 90 1.01 -9.85 8.45
N LEU A 91 0.12 -10.65 9.00
CA LEU A 91 -0.06 -12.05 8.62
C LEU A 91 -1.36 -12.29 7.84
N CYS A 92 -1.26 -13.08 6.77
CA CYS A 92 -2.40 -13.65 6.06
C CYS A 92 -2.11 -15.10 5.64
N TYR A 93 -2.99 -15.73 4.84
CA TYR A 93 -2.91 -17.18 4.60
C TYR A 93 -2.05 -17.60 3.41
N GLU A 94 -2.17 -16.89 2.28
CA GLU A 94 -1.59 -17.30 1.02
C GLU A 94 -0.05 -17.32 1.10
N PRO A 95 0.62 -18.20 0.36
CA PRO A 95 2.08 -18.19 0.22
C PRO A 95 2.62 -16.83 -0.23
N ASN A 96 3.91 -16.58 0.04
CA ASN A 96 4.53 -15.28 -0.25
C ASN A 96 4.53 -14.93 -1.76
N THR A 97 4.56 -15.92 -2.62
CA THR A 97 4.57 -15.76 -4.09
C THR A 97 3.18 -15.67 -4.72
N GLU A 98 2.11 -15.84 -3.94
CA GLU A 98 0.75 -15.84 -4.44
C GLU A 98 0.04 -14.50 -4.19
N PHE A 99 -1.07 -14.28 -4.91
CA PHE A 99 -1.91 -13.12 -4.72
C PHE A 99 -2.50 -13.10 -3.31
N CYS A 100 -2.26 -12.02 -2.57
CA CYS A 100 -2.81 -11.84 -1.24
C CYS A 100 -3.01 -10.35 -0.91
N HIS A 101 -4.04 -10.03 -0.14
CA HIS A 101 -4.33 -8.66 0.26
C HIS A 101 -3.24 -8.03 1.17
N ARG A 102 -2.42 -8.83 1.90
CA ARG A 102 -1.28 -8.26 2.64
C ARG A 102 -0.27 -7.58 1.71
N HIS A 103 -0.09 -8.11 0.49
CA HIS A 103 0.77 -7.49 -0.51
C HIS A 103 0.18 -6.19 -1.04
N ILE A 104 -1.17 -6.07 -1.09
CA ILE A 104 -1.86 -4.82 -1.43
C ILE A 104 -1.64 -3.78 -0.32
N VAL A 105 -1.71 -4.18 0.95
CA VAL A 105 -1.41 -3.31 2.10
C VAL A 105 0.04 -2.82 2.07
N ALA A 106 0.98 -3.73 1.80
CA ALA A 106 2.39 -3.37 1.65
C ALA A 106 2.60 -2.33 0.52
N ALA A 107 2.03 -2.59 -0.67
CA ALA A 107 2.08 -1.67 -1.80
C ALA A 107 1.44 -0.31 -1.48
N TRP A 108 0.34 -0.29 -0.72
CA TRP A 108 -0.33 0.93 -0.28
C TRP A 108 0.57 1.84 0.55
N PHE A 109 1.27 1.29 1.54
CA PHE A 109 2.25 2.05 2.32
C PHE A 109 3.42 2.53 1.46
N GLU A 110 3.93 1.67 0.57
CA GLU A 110 5.03 2.04 -0.32
C GLU A 110 4.67 3.16 -1.28
N ILE A 111 3.46 3.13 -1.86
CA ILE A 111 2.98 4.14 -2.79
C ILE A 111 2.76 5.48 -2.09
N LEU A 112 2.08 5.50 -0.96
CA LEU A 112 1.66 6.74 -0.32
C LEU A 112 2.71 7.31 0.65
N LEU A 113 3.40 6.44 1.41
CA LEU A 113 4.36 6.88 2.43
C LEU A 113 5.81 6.86 1.94
N GLY A 114 6.10 6.18 0.81
CA GLY A 114 7.45 6.06 0.28
C GLY A 114 8.38 5.20 1.16
N VAL A 115 7.80 4.33 1.98
CA VAL A 115 8.53 3.39 2.84
C VAL A 115 8.70 2.04 2.15
N LYS A 116 9.68 1.25 2.56
CA LYS A 116 9.80 -0.15 2.15
C LYS A 116 9.06 -1.03 3.16
N VAL A 117 8.23 -1.97 2.65
CA VAL A 117 7.53 -2.99 3.45
C VAL A 117 7.92 -4.36 2.91
N PRO A 118 8.95 -5.01 3.48
CA PRO A 118 9.43 -6.29 2.98
C PRO A 118 8.44 -7.42 3.24
N GLU A 119 8.41 -8.38 2.34
CA GLU A 119 7.79 -9.69 2.57
C GLU A 119 8.83 -10.59 3.23
N LEU A 120 8.52 -11.16 4.38
CA LEU A 120 9.44 -11.94 5.18
C LEU A 120 9.00 -13.40 5.29
N LYS A 121 9.99 -14.27 5.46
CA LYS A 121 9.81 -15.65 5.88
C LYS A 121 10.68 -15.90 7.10
N ALA A 122 10.12 -16.55 8.12
CA ALA A 122 10.83 -16.89 9.32
C ALA A 122 10.66 -18.37 9.63
N LYS A 123 11.73 -19.14 9.45
CA LYS A 123 11.79 -20.56 9.73
C LYS A 123 13.12 -20.91 10.36
N ASP A 124 13.12 -21.86 11.32
CA ASP A 124 14.33 -22.37 11.95
C ASP A 124 15.23 -21.25 12.52
N TYR A 125 14.62 -20.24 13.17
CA TYR A 125 15.30 -19.05 13.75
C TYR A 125 15.94 -18.10 12.73
N GLN A 126 15.79 -18.35 11.44
CA GLN A 126 16.27 -17.47 10.36
C GLN A 126 15.11 -16.63 9.83
N ILE A 127 15.38 -15.34 9.61
CA ILE A 127 14.43 -14.42 8.99
C ILE A 127 15.09 -13.94 7.71
N GLU A 128 14.43 -14.16 6.59
CA GLU A 128 14.87 -13.76 5.26
C GLU A 128 13.79 -12.95 4.54
N GLU A 129 14.22 -12.02 3.71
CA GLU A 129 13.34 -11.31 2.79
C GLU A 129 13.08 -12.18 1.57
N THR A 130 11.81 -12.24 1.14
CA THR A 130 11.38 -13.01 -0.02
C THR A 130 10.66 -12.12 -1.01
N ASP A 131 10.56 -12.58 -2.26
CA ASP A 131 9.82 -11.89 -3.29
C ASP A 131 8.30 -12.00 -3.06
N ARG A 132 7.60 -11.00 -3.55
CA ARG A 132 6.14 -10.98 -3.65
C ARG A 132 5.73 -10.61 -5.08
N PRO A 133 4.47 -10.87 -5.51
CA PRO A 133 4.01 -10.52 -6.86
C PRO A 133 4.10 -9.02 -7.13
N GLU A 134 4.97 -8.60 -8.06
CA GLU A 134 5.19 -7.18 -8.39
C GLU A 134 3.97 -6.52 -9.04
N TYR A 135 3.18 -7.29 -9.80
CA TYR A 135 1.99 -6.78 -10.49
C TYR A 135 0.92 -6.21 -9.56
N ILE A 136 0.91 -6.60 -8.28
CA ILE A 136 -0.06 -6.12 -7.29
C ILE A 136 0.07 -4.61 -7.08
N LYS A 137 1.30 -4.09 -7.09
CA LYS A 137 1.54 -2.66 -6.95
C LYS A 137 0.97 -1.88 -8.14
N GLU A 138 1.17 -2.37 -9.36
CA GLU A 138 0.58 -1.79 -10.58
C GLU A 138 -0.95 -1.77 -10.51
N TYR A 139 -1.57 -2.90 -10.13
CA TYR A 139 -3.03 -2.99 -10.02
C TYR A 139 -3.58 -2.01 -8.98
N LEU A 140 -2.88 -1.81 -7.87
CA LEU A 140 -3.28 -0.84 -6.86
C LEU A 140 -3.11 0.60 -7.36
N GLU A 141 -2.03 0.93 -8.06
CA GLU A 141 -1.85 2.24 -8.66
C GLU A 141 -2.98 2.55 -9.66
N ASP A 142 -3.36 1.59 -10.51
CA ASP A 142 -4.49 1.72 -11.43
C ASP A 142 -5.80 1.95 -10.68
N ALA A 143 -6.08 1.14 -9.65
CA ALA A 143 -7.26 1.27 -8.83
C ALA A 143 -7.35 2.64 -8.12
N MET A 144 -6.23 3.14 -7.61
CA MET A 144 -6.16 4.44 -6.95
C MET A 144 -6.34 5.62 -7.90
N ARG A 145 -5.97 5.47 -9.18
CA ARG A 145 -6.13 6.50 -10.23
C ARG A 145 -7.53 6.53 -10.82
N LEU A 146 -8.22 5.40 -10.77
CA LEU A 146 -9.56 5.28 -11.36
C LEU A 146 -10.53 6.28 -10.70
N ASN A 147 -11.17 7.10 -11.53
CA ASN A 147 -12.12 8.14 -11.09
C ASN A 147 -11.52 9.20 -10.13
N ARG A 148 -10.20 9.31 -10.01
CA ARG A 148 -9.53 10.32 -9.19
C ARG A 148 -9.04 11.49 -10.04
N ASN A 149 -9.34 12.70 -9.60
CA ASN A 149 -8.72 13.89 -10.18
C ASN A 149 -7.27 14.01 -9.69
N MET A 150 -6.32 13.72 -10.56
CA MET A 150 -4.89 13.79 -10.23
C MET A 150 -4.34 15.21 -10.14
N ARG A 151 -5.13 16.25 -10.43
CA ARG A 151 -4.76 17.68 -10.28
C ARG A 151 -3.43 18.07 -10.95
N GLY A 152 -3.06 17.36 -12.02
CA GLY A 152 -1.78 17.54 -12.74
C GLY A 152 -0.63 16.69 -12.21
N PHE A 153 -0.70 16.13 -11.02
CA PHE A 153 0.30 15.19 -10.50
C PHE A 153 0.27 13.85 -11.25
N LYS A 154 1.45 13.28 -11.45
CA LYS A 154 1.62 11.91 -11.97
C LYS A 154 1.90 10.92 -10.84
N SER A 155 2.54 11.38 -9.77
CA SER A 155 2.80 10.60 -8.56
C SER A 155 1.59 10.60 -7.63
N LEU A 156 1.15 9.41 -7.20
CA LEU A 156 0.09 9.27 -6.19
C LEU A 156 0.55 9.76 -4.81
N ARG A 157 1.84 9.59 -4.50
CA ARG A 157 2.45 10.13 -3.27
C ARG A 157 2.45 11.65 -3.28
N ALA A 158 2.84 12.27 -4.39
CA ALA A 158 2.81 13.72 -4.53
C ALA A 158 1.41 14.29 -4.31
N LEU A 159 0.40 13.70 -4.97
CA LEU A 159 -1.00 14.09 -4.76
C LEU A 159 -1.45 13.91 -3.30
N TYR A 160 -1.10 12.80 -2.66
CA TYR A 160 -1.43 12.55 -1.25
C TYR A 160 -0.84 13.62 -0.32
N LEU A 161 0.44 13.94 -0.47
CA LEU A 161 1.12 14.97 0.34
C LEU A 161 0.52 16.36 0.12
N PHE A 162 0.22 16.70 -1.13
CA PHE A 162 -0.42 17.97 -1.48
C PHE A 162 -1.82 18.11 -0.85
N GLU A 163 -2.69 17.11 -1.00
CA GLU A 163 -4.03 17.08 -0.40
C GLU A 163 -3.99 17.14 1.14
N LYS A 164 -2.97 16.52 1.74
CA LYS A 164 -2.75 16.60 3.19
C LYS A 164 -2.39 18.03 3.62
N GLY A 165 -1.54 18.72 2.86
CA GLY A 165 -1.22 20.12 3.08
C GLY A 165 -2.46 21.02 3.04
N GLU A 166 -3.32 20.85 2.02
CA GLU A 166 -4.58 21.62 1.91
C GLU A 166 -5.51 21.39 3.10
N LYS A 167 -5.62 20.14 3.59
CA LYS A 167 -6.43 19.83 4.79
C LYS A 167 -5.91 20.52 6.04
N LEU A 168 -4.59 20.64 6.20
CA LEU A 168 -4.01 21.35 7.35
C LEU A 168 -4.24 22.85 7.29
N GLU A 169 -4.14 23.47 6.10
CA GLU A 169 -4.48 24.88 5.93
C GLU A 169 -5.94 25.15 6.24
N ALA A 170 -6.86 24.39 5.64
CA ALA A 170 -8.28 24.52 5.92
C ALA A 170 -8.60 24.35 7.42
N LYS A 171 -7.89 23.45 8.10
CA LYS A 171 -8.03 23.30 9.56
C LYS A 171 -7.50 24.50 10.34
N ALA A 172 -6.40 25.12 9.91
CA ALA A 172 -5.89 26.34 10.52
C ALA A 172 -6.91 27.47 10.40
N ASP A 173 -7.47 27.67 9.21
CA ASP A 173 -8.47 28.71 8.93
C ASP A 173 -9.74 28.51 9.79
N GLU A 174 -10.24 27.28 9.88
CA GLU A 174 -11.40 26.93 10.72
C GLU A 174 -11.14 27.23 12.21
N LEU A 175 -9.95 26.92 12.71
CA LEU A 175 -9.58 27.17 14.11
C LEU A 175 -9.39 28.66 14.40
N GLU A 176 -8.82 29.43 13.47
CA GLU A 176 -8.67 30.87 13.57
C GLU A 176 -10.02 31.57 13.61
N GLU A 177 -10.95 31.16 12.73
CA GLU A 177 -12.33 31.69 12.73
C GLU A 177 -13.03 31.45 14.08
N LYS A 178 -12.87 30.25 14.66
CA LYS A 178 -13.51 29.86 15.92
C LYS A 178 -12.88 30.49 17.15
N THR A 179 -11.59 30.73 17.16
CA THR A 179 -10.84 31.11 18.39
C THR A 179 -10.23 32.49 18.36
N GLY A 180 -10.13 33.11 17.16
CA GLY A 180 -9.41 34.38 16.97
C GLY A 180 -7.88 34.27 17.16
N LYS A 181 -7.32 33.06 17.22
CA LYS A 181 -5.89 32.80 17.43
C LYS A 181 -5.24 32.34 16.12
N CYS A 182 -4.01 32.78 15.86
CA CYS A 182 -3.22 32.36 14.74
C CYS A 182 -2.69 30.90 14.93
N TYR A 183 -2.75 30.11 13.88
CA TYR A 183 -2.29 28.70 13.87
C TYR A 183 -1.18 28.48 12.84
N ASP A 184 -0.12 29.29 12.89
CA ASP A 184 1.01 29.27 11.95
C ASP A 184 1.70 27.90 11.85
N GLY A 185 1.73 27.11 12.92
CA GLY A 185 2.29 25.76 12.90
C GLY A 185 1.63 24.83 11.90
N TYR A 186 0.31 24.92 11.72
CA TYR A 186 -0.41 24.15 10.69
C TYR A 186 -0.04 24.61 9.28
N ARG A 187 0.04 25.94 9.04
CA ARG A 187 0.43 26.51 7.74
C ARG A 187 1.87 26.19 7.39
N GLN A 188 2.77 26.24 8.36
CA GLN A 188 4.17 25.86 8.14
C GLN A 188 4.30 24.39 7.76
N THR A 189 3.58 23.52 8.47
CA THR A 189 3.54 22.07 8.13
C THR A 189 2.95 21.84 6.73
N ALA A 190 1.89 22.56 6.37
CA ALA A 190 1.29 22.48 5.04
C ALA A 190 2.28 22.90 3.94
N CYS A 191 3.07 23.95 4.18
CA CYS A 191 4.11 24.40 3.26
C CYS A 191 5.19 23.30 3.05
N PHE A 192 5.67 22.68 4.12
CA PHE A 192 6.61 21.55 4.00
C PHE A 192 6.02 20.38 3.20
N LEU A 193 4.76 20.01 3.45
CA LEU A 193 4.11 18.93 2.71
C LEU A 193 3.98 19.23 1.20
N ARG A 194 3.82 20.50 0.82
CA ARG A 194 3.84 20.88 -0.60
C ARG A 194 5.22 20.76 -1.22
N CYS A 195 6.27 21.17 -0.51
CA CYS A 195 7.65 20.98 -0.96
C CYS A 195 7.95 19.47 -1.12
N ASP A 196 7.53 18.64 -0.16
CA ASP A 196 7.69 17.19 -0.23
C ASP A 196 6.87 16.59 -1.39
N ALA A 197 5.70 17.16 -1.73
CA ALA A 197 4.92 16.76 -2.88
C ALA A 197 5.66 17.04 -4.21
N ASP A 198 6.26 18.21 -4.34
CA ASP A 198 7.05 18.56 -5.53
C ASP A 198 8.25 17.60 -5.68
N MET A 199 8.98 17.33 -4.60
CA MET A 199 10.08 16.36 -4.61
C MET A 199 9.60 14.95 -5.00
N ALA A 200 8.48 14.49 -4.46
CA ALA A 200 7.92 13.17 -4.79
C ALA A 200 7.45 13.08 -6.26
N GLU A 201 6.99 14.19 -6.85
CA GLU A 201 6.64 14.24 -8.27
C GLU A 201 7.89 14.17 -9.15
N ASP A 202 8.96 14.85 -8.76
CA ASP A 202 10.23 14.84 -9.51
C ASP A 202 10.90 13.47 -9.44
N GLU A 203 10.95 12.84 -8.25
CA GLU A 203 11.44 11.45 -8.08
C GLU A 203 10.65 10.47 -8.96
N TYR A 204 9.33 10.61 -9.00
CA TYR A 204 8.49 9.77 -9.85
C TYR A 204 8.81 9.95 -11.34
N ARG A 205 8.97 11.18 -11.80
CA ARG A 205 9.34 11.49 -13.20
C ARG A 205 10.69 10.89 -13.58
N GLU A 206 11.67 11.02 -12.70
CA GLU A 206 13.00 10.45 -12.90
C GLU A 206 12.94 8.92 -13.02
N LEU A 207 12.23 8.27 -12.11
CA LEU A 207 12.02 6.81 -12.14
C LEU A 207 11.35 6.35 -13.44
N GLN A 208 10.32 7.07 -13.91
CA GLN A 208 9.67 6.74 -15.20
C GLN A 208 10.62 6.89 -16.39
N ASN A 209 11.47 7.92 -16.37
CA ASN A 209 12.48 8.11 -17.41
C ASN A 209 13.52 6.98 -17.41
N GLN A 210 13.99 6.54 -16.25
CA GLN A 210 14.90 5.40 -16.11
C GLN A 210 14.27 4.10 -16.63
N LYS A 211 13.02 3.81 -16.25
CA LYS A 211 12.27 2.64 -16.76
C LYS A 211 12.15 2.65 -18.29
N LYS A 212 11.84 3.81 -18.88
CA LYS A 212 11.75 3.96 -20.34
C LYS A 212 13.10 3.73 -21.02
N LEU A 213 14.20 4.22 -20.44
CA LEU A 213 15.54 3.99 -20.95
C LEU A 213 15.92 2.51 -20.95
N ILE A 214 15.71 1.82 -19.84
CA ILE A 214 15.95 0.39 -19.70
C ILE A 214 15.14 -0.42 -20.73
N LYS A 215 13.86 -0.10 -20.90
CA LYS A 215 12.99 -0.75 -21.89
C LYS A 215 13.52 -0.56 -23.32
N ASN A 216 13.98 0.66 -23.66
CA ASN A 216 14.53 0.95 -24.97
C ASN A 216 15.85 0.19 -25.20
N MET A 217 16.73 0.11 -24.20
CA MET A 217 17.98 -0.66 -24.27
C MET A 217 17.69 -2.16 -24.47
N SER A 218 16.75 -2.71 -23.73
CA SER A 218 16.35 -4.13 -23.88
C SER A 218 15.81 -4.43 -25.28
N ASN A 219 14.96 -3.56 -25.84
CA ASN A 219 14.44 -3.71 -27.19
C ASN A 219 15.54 -3.65 -28.25
N ASN A 220 16.52 -2.74 -28.11
CA ASN A 220 17.65 -2.64 -29.04
C ASN A 220 18.54 -3.90 -28.99
N LEU A 221 18.77 -4.48 -27.82
CA LEU A 221 19.52 -5.72 -27.66
C LEU A 221 18.86 -6.91 -28.38
N ILE A 222 17.53 -7.01 -28.25
CA ILE A 222 16.73 -8.07 -28.92
C ILE A 222 16.82 -7.93 -30.45
N HIS A 223 16.87 -6.69 -30.98
CA HIS A 223 17.01 -6.45 -32.42
C HIS A 223 18.42 -6.74 -32.97
N GLN A 224 19.45 -6.73 -32.12
CA GLN A 224 20.82 -7.06 -32.53
C GLN A 224 21.12 -8.56 -32.51
N ILE A 225 20.28 -9.36 -31.83
CA ILE A 225 20.44 -10.83 -31.70
C ILE A 225 19.63 -11.59 -32.80
N LYS A 226 18.75 -10.90 -33.51
CA LYS A 226 18.02 -11.43 -34.68
C LYS A 226 18.74 -11.12 -35.99
#